data_34e77f53efe415a1faa890137da6f313
#
_entry.id   34e77f53efe415a1faa890137da6f313
#
_cell.length_a   1.000
_cell.length_b   1.000
_cell.length_c   1.000
_cell.angle_alpha   90.00
_cell.angle_beta   90.00
_cell.angle_gamma   90.00
#
_symmetry.space_group_name_H-M   'P 1'
#
loop_
_entity.id
_entity.type
_entity.pdbx_description
1 polymer ?
#
loop_
_entity_poly.entity_id
_entity_poly.type
_entity_poly.pdbx_seq_one_letter_code
_entity_poly.pdbx_strand_id
1 'polypeptide(L)'
;LLSRGLGDVYKRQVQFPVVMPASLWQESGRYDSIGKELLRFTDRNGAPMVLGMTHEEAAVQLVREYGQSYAKYPFMIYQIQTKFRDEARPRAGLIRVREFTMKDAYSFHTSQEDLEQYYDKCHKAYERIYARAGIPEVVSVKSDSGMMGGNVSHEFMLLTPIGEDSIVICNECDYRANMEAAENIVENETEAMQELTKVHTPEMHTIEQVC
;
A
#
# COMPACT_ATOMS: atom_id res chain seq x y z
N LEU A 1 26.95 -10.72 -21.25
CA LEU A 1 26.52 -12.00 -21.85
C LEU A 1 25.24 -12.44 -21.12
N LEU A 2 24.12 -12.04 -21.68
CA LEU A 2 22.80 -12.35 -21.13
C LEU A 2 22.33 -13.69 -21.70
N SER A 3 22.16 -14.70 -20.84
CA SER A 3 21.49 -15.91 -21.26
C SER A 3 20.04 -15.59 -21.64
N ARG A 4 19.49 -16.23 -22.69
CA ARG A 4 18.13 -15.95 -23.16
C ARG A 4 17.05 -16.12 -22.09
N GLY A 5 17.23 -17.00 -21.10
CA GLY A 5 16.28 -17.21 -20.01
C GLY A 5 16.32 -16.15 -18.90
N LEU A 6 17.46 -15.54 -18.65
CA LEU A 6 17.61 -14.42 -17.72
C LEU A 6 17.26 -13.08 -18.38
N GLY A 7 17.39 -12.98 -19.71
CA GLY A 7 17.12 -11.75 -20.45
C GLY A 7 15.71 -11.21 -20.32
N ASP A 8 14.70 -12.07 -20.18
CA ASP A 8 13.31 -11.62 -20.02
C ASP A 8 13.03 -11.12 -18.61
N VAL A 9 13.67 -11.66 -17.61
CA VAL A 9 13.60 -11.17 -16.22
C VAL A 9 14.28 -9.80 -16.13
N TYR A 10 15.46 -9.63 -16.69
CA TYR A 10 16.18 -8.35 -16.65
C TYR A 10 15.55 -7.25 -17.53
N LYS A 11 14.85 -7.60 -18.59
CA LYS A 11 14.15 -6.63 -19.45
C LYS A 11 12.97 -5.92 -18.76
N ARG A 12 12.48 -6.47 -17.65
CA ARG A 12 11.37 -5.90 -16.86
C ARG A 12 11.83 -5.25 -15.57
N GLN A 13 13.09 -5.45 -15.21
CA GLN A 13 13.68 -4.84 -14.03
C GLN A 13 14.14 -3.43 -14.35
N VAL A 14 13.78 -2.50 -13.49
CA VAL A 14 14.22 -1.11 -13.49
C VAL A 14 14.86 -0.79 -12.14
N GLN A 15 15.57 0.31 -12.08
CA GLN A 15 16.03 0.87 -10.81
C GLN A 15 15.82 2.37 -10.87
N PHE A 16 14.82 2.84 -10.14
CA PHE A 16 14.50 4.24 -10.06
C PHE A 16 15.44 4.96 -9.09
N PRO A 17 15.68 6.26 -9.29
CA PRO A 17 16.37 7.07 -8.29
C PRO A 17 15.64 7.07 -6.95
N VAL A 18 16.39 7.05 -5.86
CA VAL A 18 15.84 7.19 -4.50
C VAL A 18 15.56 8.66 -4.17
N VAL A 19 16.42 9.55 -4.69
CA VAL A 19 16.25 11.00 -4.60
C VAL A 19 15.50 11.47 -5.84
N MET A 20 14.35 12.08 -5.67
CA MET A 20 13.47 12.49 -6.76
C MET A 20 13.07 13.96 -6.63
N PRO A 21 12.83 14.65 -7.77
CA PRO A 21 12.24 15.98 -7.76
C PRO A 21 10.85 15.95 -7.13
N ALA A 22 10.55 16.91 -6.27
CA ALA A 22 9.21 17.04 -5.70
C ALA A 22 8.11 17.29 -6.74
N SER A 23 8.48 17.80 -7.92
CA SER A 23 7.52 18.09 -9.01
C SER A 23 6.71 16.88 -9.45
N LEU A 24 7.30 15.66 -9.46
CA LEU A 24 6.58 14.43 -9.79
C LEU A 24 5.46 14.14 -8.78
N TRP A 25 5.74 14.37 -7.50
CA TRP A 25 4.80 14.18 -6.40
C TRP A 25 3.74 15.30 -6.33
N GLN A 26 4.12 16.51 -6.73
CA GLN A 26 3.20 17.64 -6.87
C GLN A 26 2.22 17.42 -8.01
N GLU A 27 2.67 16.86 -9.13
CA GLU A 27 1.82 16.54 -10.28
C GLU A 27 0.76 15.50 -9.93
N SER A 28 1.09 14.49 -9.13
CA SER A 28 0.13 13.48 -8.64
C SER A 28 -0.79 14.00 -7.53
N GLY A 29 -0.51 15.15 -6.95
CA GLY A 29 -1.18 15.71 -5.77
C GLY A 29 -0.77 15.05 -4.46
N ARG A 30 0.09 14.04 -4.51
CA ARG A 30 0.52 13.28 -3.32
C ARG A 30 1.54 14.03 -2.47
N TYR A 31 2.21 15.01 -3.02
CA TYR A 31 3.15 15.84 -2.25
C TYR A 31 2.50 16.51 -1.04
N ASP A 32 1.27 17.00 -1.22
CA ASP A 32 0.54 17.71 -0.16
C ASP A 32 -0.38 16.78 0.65
N SER A 33 -0.93 15.74 0.04
CA SER A 33 -1.83 14.80 0.71
C SER A 33 -1.12 13.82 1.64
N ILE A 34 0.14 13.45 1.35
CA ILE A 34 0.95 12.63 2.25
C ILE A 34 1.52 13.53 3.35
N GLY A 35 1.33 13.12 4.59
CA GLY A 35 1.78 13.85 5.76
C GLY A 35 3.31 13.88 5.95
N LYS A 36 3.73 13.83 7.20
CA LYS A 36 5.14 13.91 7.60
C LYS A 36 5.97 12.66 7.23
N GLU A 37 5.32 11.58 6.83
CA GLU A 37 6.00 10.34 6.45
C GLU A 37 6.85 10.48 5.18
N LEU A 38 6.50 11.40 4.28
CA LEU A 38 7.30 11.73 3.13
C LEU A 38 8.48 12.62 3.54
N LEU A 39 9.70 12.11 3.42
CA LEU A 39 10.92 12.85 3.68
C LEU A 39 11.17 13.88 2.58
N ARG A 40 11.15 15.15 2.94
CA ARG A 40 11.33 16.31 2.06
C ARG A 40 12.59 17.06 2.42
N PHE A 41 13.28 17.57 1.41
CA PHE A 41 14.46 18.40 1.58
C PHE A 41 14.64 19.32 0.37
N THR A 42 15.64 20.17 0.40
CA THR A 42 16.05 21.00 -0.73
C THR A 42 17.46 20.65 -1.16
N ASP A 43 17.74 20.66 -2.44
CA ASP A 43 19.09 20.54 -2.94
C ASP A 43 19.89 21.84 -2.70
N ARG A 44 21.18 21.85 -3.06
CA ARG A 44 22.05 23.02 -2.90
C ARG A 44 21.60 24.26 -3.67
N ASN A 45 20.76 24.09 -4.69
CA ASN A 45 20.23 25.18 -5.52
C ASN A 45 18.85 25.64 -5.03
N GLY A 46 18.34 25.07 -3.93
CA GLY A 46 17.03 25.38 -3.38
C GLY A 46 15.86 24.64 -4.06
N ALA A 47 16.12 23.68 -4.94
CA ALA A 47 15.07 22.89 -5.56
C ALA A 47 14.45 21.89 -4.56
N PRO A 48 13.12 21.80 -4.46
CA PRO A 48 12.46 20.85 -3.57
C PRO A 48 12.62 19.41 -4.09
N MET A 49 13.02 18.55 -3.18
CA MET A 49 13.30 17.13 -3.42
C MET A 49 12.60 16.25 -2.40
N VAL A 50 12.43 14.98 -2.73
CA VAL A 50 11.91 13.94 -1.83
C VAL A 50 12.80 12.70 -1.84
N LEU A 51 12.80 11.96 -0.73
CA LEU A 51 13.26 10.59 -0.71
C LEU A 51 12.11 9.65 -1.04
N GLY A 52 12.36 8.65 -1.88
CA GLY A 52 11.34 7.71 -2.32
C GLY A 52 10.77 6.86 -1.20
N MET A 53 9.55 7.15 -0.78
CA MET A 53 8.78 6.27 0.09
C MET A 53 8.08 5.15 -0.70
N THR A 54 7.87 5.40 -1.97
CA THR A 54 7.33 4.53 -3.01
C THR A 54 7.71 5.11 -4.38
N HIS A 55 7.46 4.45 -5.50
CA HIS A 55 7.94 4.91 -6.80
C HIS A 55 6.86 4.89 -7.90
N GLU A 56 5.59 5.01 -7.56
CA GLU A 56 4.50 5.10 -8.55
C GLU A 56 4.73 6.27 -9.50
N GLU A 57 5.08 7.44 -8.98
CA GLU A 57 5.33 8.64 -9.77
C GLU A 57 6.46 8.43 -10.78
N ALA A 58 7.55 7.81 -10.34
CA ALA A 58 8.69 7.51 -11.23
C ALA A 58 8.34 6.46 -12.28
N ALA A 59 7.54 5.44 -11.91
CA ALA A 59 7.09 4.42 -12.83
C ALA A 59 6.15 4.99 -13.89
N VAL A 60 5.20 5.82 -13.49
CA VAL A 60 4.27 6.52 -14.40
C VAL A 60 5.04 7.46 -15.33
N GLN A 61 6.01 8.22 -14.82
CA GLN A 61 6.85 9.10 -15.66
C GLN A 61 7.63 8.32 -16.71
N LEU A 62 8.25 7.20 -16.33
CA LEU A 62 8.96 6.34 -17.27
C LEU A 62 8.03 5.82 -18.40
N VAL A 63 6.85 5.35 -18.00
CA VAL A 63 5.87 4.81 -18.97
C VAL A 63 5.28 5.91 -19.84
N ARG A 64 5.05 7.10 -19.31
CA ARG A 64 4.62 8.27 -20.09
C ARG A 64 5.60 8.62 -21.19
N GLU A 65 6.90 8.48 -20.95
CA GLU A 65 7.94 8.79 -21.93
C GLU A 65 8.16 7.66 -22.94
N TYR A 66 8.17 6.40 -22.51
CA TYR A 66 8.59 5.25 -23.31
C TYR A 66 7.48 4.27 -23.66
N GLY A 67 6.34 4.34 -23.00
CA GLY A 67 5.19 3.45 -23.17
C GLY A 67 4.09 3.97 -24.09
N GLN A 68 4.37 4.88 -25.01
CA GLN A 68 3.37 5.60 -25.79
C GLN A 68 2.57 4.74 -26.80
N SER A 69 3.00 3.51 -27.08
CA SER A 69 2.27 2.64 -27.99
C SER A 69 1.43 1.61 -27.22
N TYR A 70 0.12 1.62 -27.43
CA TYR A 70 -0.79 0.64 -26.85
C TYR A 70 -0.46 -0.82 -27.21
N ALA A 71 0.21 -1.05 -28.34
CA ALA A 71 0.67 -2.38 -28.74
C ALA A 71 1.71 -3.01 -27.80
N LYS A 72 2.28 -2.22 -26.88
CA LYS A 72 3.21 -2.70 -25.86
C LYS A 72 2.49 -3.19 -24.59
N TYR A 73 1.23 -2.89 -24.44
CA TYR A 73 0.45 -3.28 -23.27
C TYR A 73 -0.21 -4.67 -23.45
N PRO A 74 -0.47 -5.43 -22.40
CA PRO A 74 -0.08 -5.13 -21.01
C PRO A 74 1.40 -5.46 -20.74
N PHE A 75 1.98 -4.77 -19.76
CA PHE A 75 3.32 -5.08 -19.28
C PHE A 75 3.47 -4.74 -17.80
N MET A 76 4.50 -5.29 -17.17
CA MET A 76 4.89 -4.99 -15.80
C MET A 76 6.38 -4.67 -15.75
N ILE A 77 6.74 -3.70 -14.93
CA ILE A 77 8.10 -3.40 -14.51
C ILE A 77 8.21 -3.59 -13.02
N TYR A 78 9.39 -3.91 -12.51
CA TYR A 78 9.62 -4.08 -11.08
C TYR A 78 11.03 -3.63 -10.70
N GLN A 79 11.20 -3.37 -9.42
CA GLN A 79 12.49 -3.11 -8.82
C GLN A 79 12.62 -3.76 -7.45
N ILE A 80 13.86 -3.84 -6.98
CA ILE A 80 14.21 -4.09 -5.59
C ILE A 80 15.06 -2.89 -5.19
N GLN A 81 14.50 -2.00 -4.36
CA GLN A 81 15.10 -0.70 -4.09
C GLN A 81 14.82 -0.25 -2.67
N THR A 82 15.72 0.52 -2.12
CA THR A 82 15.57 1.21 -0.84
C THR A 82 14.39 2.19 -0.89
N LYS A 83 13.65 2.24 0.20
CA LYS A 83 12.56 3.18 0.47
C LYS A 83 12.83 3.90 1.79
N PHE A 84 12.31 5.11 1.87
CA PHE A 84 12.39 5.93 3.07
C PHE A 84 10.99 6.36 3.50
N ARG A 85 10.67 6.11 4.75
CA ARG A 85 9.45 6.64 5.40
C ARG A 85 9.84 7.21 6.74
N ASP A 86 9.44 8.45 7.03
CA ASP A 86 9.72 9.06 8.34
C ASP A 86 8.78 8.48 9.39
N GLU A 87 9.02 7.21 9.71
CA GLU A 87 8.27 6.46 10.69
C GLU A 87 8.37 7.13 12.07
N ALA A 88 7.23 7.53 12.60
CA ALA A 88 7.16 8.26 13.86
C ALA A 88 7.64 7.41 15.06
N ARG A 89 7.44 6.09 15.01
CA ARG A 89 7.76 5.17 16.10
C ARG A 89 8.45 3.90 15.58
N PRO A 90 9.74 3.99 15.16
CA PRO A 90 10.50 2.81 14.79
C PRO A 90 10.55 1.81 15.95
N ARG A 91 10.32 0.53 15.66
CA ARG A 91 10.27 -0.53 16.68
C ARG A 91 10.46 -1.92 16.06
N ALA A 92 10.49 -2.93 16.93
CA ALA A 92 10.61 -4.34 16.55
C ALA A 92 11.84 -4.64 15.65
N GLY A 93 13.00 -4.06 15.95
CA GLY A 93 14.25 -4.30 15.25
C GLY A 93 14.19 -3.82 13.81
N LEU A 94 14.15 -4.73 12.84
CA LEU A 94 14.10 -4.42 11.41
C LEU A 94 12.69 -4.41 10.82
N ILE A 95 11.66 -4.68 11.61
CA ILE A 95 10.28 -4.79 11.12
C ILE A 95 9.70 -3.41 10.81
N ARG A 96 9.94 -2.42 11.68
CA ARG A 96 9.42 -1.07 11.51
C ARG A 96 10.52 -0.03 11.61
N VAL A 97 11.08 0.32 10.46
CA VAL A 97 12.26 1.20 10.31
C VAL A 97 11.99 2.30 9.32
N ARG A 98 12.85 3.33 9.31
CA ARG A 98 12.75 4.46 8.39
C ARG A 98 13.36 4.21 7.01
N GLU A 99 14.29 3.28 6.92
CA GLU A 99 14.95 2.88 5.68
C GLU A 99 14.85 1.36 5.53
N PHE A 100 14.31 0.90 4.42
CA PHE A 100 14.10 -0.53 4.17
C PHE A 100 14.13 -0.83 2.68
N THR A 101 14.39 -2.09 2.34
CA THR A 101 14.34 -2.57 0.96
C THR A 101 12.95 -3.10 0.66
N MET A 102 12.39 -2.66 -0.47
CA MET A 102 11.11 -3.12 -0.99
C MET A 102 11.29 -3.74 -2.37
N LYS A 103 10.60 -4.84 -2.63
CA LYS A 103 10.30 -5.28 -3.98
C LYS A 103 8.95 -4.67 -4.34
N ASP A 104 8.95 -3.78 -5.29
CA ASP A 104 7.76 -3.15 -5.82
C ASP A 104 7.64 -3.38 -7.32
N ALA A 105 6.42 -3.63 -7.78
CA ALA A 105 6.11 -3.91 -9.16
C ALA A 105 4.89 -3.10 -9.61
N TYR A 106 4.95 -2.63 -10.84
CA TYR A 106 3.94 -1.74 -11.42
C TYR A 106 3.49 -2.33 -12.74
N SER A 107 2.20 -2.62 -12.88
CA SER A 107 1.61 -3.16 -14.10
C SER A 107 0.74 -2.12 -14.79
N PHE A 108 0.75 -2.16 -16.12
CA PHE A 108 0.06 -1.20 -16.97
C PHE A 108 -0.80 -1.96 -17.97
N HIS A 109 -2.07 -1.57 -18.07
CA HIS A 109 -3.12 -2.28 -18.77
C HIS A 109 -3.92 -1.35 -19.66
N THR A 110 -4.61 -1.90 -20.67
CA THR A 110 -5.50 -1.14 -21.56
C THR A 110 -6.97 -1.26 -21.18
N SER A 111 -7.31 -2.17 -20.27
CA SER A 111 -8.67 -2.35 -19.78
C SER A 111 -8.68 -2.71 -18.30
N GLN A 112 -9.79 -2.43 -17.63
CA GLN A 112 -10.01 -2.79 -16.24
C GLN A 112 -10.04 -4.33 -16.07
N GLU A 113 -10.67 -5.04 -16.99
CA GLU A 113 -10.75 -6.51 -16.96
C GLU A 113 -9.36 -7.16 -17.00
N ASP A 114 -8.46 -6.69 -17.88
CA ASP A 114 -7.09 -7.21 -17.96
C ASP A 114 -6.30 -6.91 -16.66
N LEU A 115 -6.51 -5.72 -16.07
CA LEU A 115 -5.93 -5.36 -14.78
C LEU A 115 -6.39 -6.32 -13.67
N GLU A 116 -7.69 -6.60 -13.57
CA GLU A 116 -8.26 -7.49 -12.55
C GLU A 116 -7.74 -8.91 -12.71
N GLN A 117 -7.72 -9.45 -13.92
CA GLN A 117 -7.14 -10.77 -14.18
C GLN A 117 -5.65 -10.83 -13.82
N TYR A 118 -4.93 -9.74 -14.02
CA TYR A 118 -3.52 -9.69 -13.66
C TYR A 118 -3.33 -9.56 -12.14
N TYR A 119 -4.19 -8.82 -11.47
CA TYR A 119 -4.23 -8.73 -10.02
C TYR A 119 -4.41 -10.10 -9.38
N ASP A 120 -5.36 -10.91 -9.87
CA ASP A 120 -5.58 -12.29 -9.42
C ASP A 120 -4.34 -13.18 -9.62
N LYS A 121 -3.63 -13.00 -10.72
CA LYS A 121 -2.36 -13.73 -10.96
C LYS A 121 -1.30 -13.35 -9.94
N CYS A 122 -1.21 -12.07 -9.61
CA CYS A 122 -0.28 -11.58 -8.57
C CYS A 122 -0.68 -12.13 -7.20
N HIS A 123 -1.96 -12.09 -6.84
CA HIS A 123 -2.47 -12.65 -5.60
C HIS A 123 -2.07 -14.13 -5.43
N LYS A 124 -2.35 -14.97 -6.42
CA LYS A 124 -1.96 -16.38 -6.44
C LYS A 124 -0.43 -16.58 -6.41
N ALA A 125 0.32 -15.63 -6.95
CA ALA A 125 1.78 -15.68 -6.87
C ALA A 125 2.27 -15.44 -5.44
N TYR A 126 1.69 -14.50 -4.71
CA TYR A 126 2.01 -14.27 -3.29
C TYR A 126 1.66 -15.47 -2.41
N GLU A 127 0.52 -16.12 -2.60
CA GLU A 127 0.19 -17.36 -1.90
C GLU A 127 1.29 -18.42 -2.06
N ARG A 128 1.75 -18.63 -3.31
CA ARG A 128 2.85 -19.56 -3.58
C ARG A 128 4.18 -19.12 -2.98
N ILE A 129 4.47 -17.82 -2.94
CA ILE A 129 5.68 -17.26 -2.33
C ILE A 129 5.71 -17.60 -0.84
N TYR A 130 4.62 -17.32 -0.12
CA TYR A 130 4.56 -17.57 1.32
C TYR A 130 4.59 -19.07 1.64
N ALA A 131 3.89 -19.89 0.89
CA ALA A 131 3.97 -21.35 1.04
C ALA A 131 5.41 -21.87 0.82
N ARG A 132 6.12 -21.37 -0.20
CA ARG A 132 7.53 -21.72 -0.46
C ARG A 132 8.50 -21.15 0.57
N ALA A 133 8.16 -20.03 1.19
CA ALA A 133 8.96 -19.45 2.27
C ALA A 133 8.78 -20.20 3.60
N GLY A 134 7.87 -21.18 3.67
CA GLY A 134 7.64 -21.99 4.87
C GLY A 134 6.75 -21.28 5.91
N ILE A 135 5.93 -20.34 5.49
CA ILE A 135 4.95 -19.62 6.33
C ILE A 135 3.52 -19.75 5.78
N PRO A 136 2.97 -20.98 5.78
CA PRO A 136 1.66 -21.25 5.20
C PRO A 136 0.50 -20.62 5.98
N GLU A 137 0.73 -20.16 7.21
CA GLU A 137 -0.25 -19.52 8.08
C GLU A 137 -0.59 -18.08 7.66
N VAL A 138 0.02 -17.61 6.59
CA VAL A 138 -0.31 -16.28 6.02
C VAL A 138 -1.69 -16.34 5.35
N VAL A 139 -2.55 -15.40 5.70
CA VAL A 139 -3.88 -15.24 5.11
C VAL A 139 -3.97 -13.92 4.33
N SER A 140 -4.67 -13.94 3.22
CA SER A 140 -5.02 -12.72 2.51
C SER A 140 -6.25 -12.09 3.12
N VAL A 141 -6.21 -10.79 3.38
CA VAL A 141 -7.31 -10.01 3.94
C VAL A 141 -7.59 -8.79 3.05
N LYS A 142 -8.85 -8.40 2.93
CA LYS A 142 -9.25 -7.12 2.33
C LYS A 142 -8.67 -6.00 3.21
N SER A 143 -8.04 -5.02 2.58
CA SER A 143 -7.47 -3.87 3.28
C SER A 143 -7.95 -2.56 2.69
N ASP A 144 -7.83 -1.49 3.47
CA ASP A 144 -8.00 -0.14 2.95
C ASP A 144 -6.85 0.21 2.01
N SER A 145 -7.15 0.88 0.91
CA SER A 145 -6.14 1.33 -0.06
C SER A 145 -5.31 2.52 0.45
N GLY A 146 -5.77 3.17 1.51
CA GLY A 146 -5.10 4.28 2.16
C GLY A 146 -4.71 5.41 1.19
N MET A 147 -3.53 5.97 1.41
CA MET A 147 -2.99 7.04 0.58
C MET A 147 -2.60 6.61 -0.84
N MET A 148 -2.57 5.31 -1.11
CA MET A 148 -2.22 4.78 -2.44
C MET A 148 -3.39 4.90 -3.43
N GLY A 149 -4.62 4.95 -2.94
CA GLY A 149 -5.83 4.99 -3.75
C GLY A 149 -6.16 3.64 -4.39
N GLY A 150 -7.24 3.60 -5.17
CA GLY A 150 -7.74 2.39 -5.80
C GLY A 150 -8.94 1.79 -5.07
N ASN A 151 -9.63 0.86 -5.74
CA ASN A 151 -10.88 0.28 -5.26
C ASN A 151 -10.70 -1.07 -4.56
N VAL A 152 -9.56 -1.73 -4.78
CA VAL A 152 -9.27 -3.06 -4.24
C VAL A 152 -7.86 -3.08 -3.69
N SER A 153 -7.74 -3.50 -2.46
CA SER A 153 -6.46 -3.70 -1.79
C SER A 153 -6.51 -4.97 -0.94
N HIS A 154 -5.42 -5.72 -0.92
CA HIS A 154 -5.25 -6.87 -0.05
C HIS A 154 -3.90 -6.81 0.66
N GLU A 155 -3.89 -7.29 1.88
CA GLU A 155 -2.69 -7.55 2.66
C GLU A 155 -2.56 -9.04 2.96
N PHE A 156 -1.32 -9.51 2.99
CA PHE A 156 -1.01 -10.88 3.41
C PHE A 156 -0.50 -10.84 4.85
N MET A 157 -1.33 -11.31 5.78
CA MET A 157 -1.12 -11.21 7.20
C MET A 157 -0.74 -12.57 7.80
N LEU A 158 0.34 -12.62 8.57
CA LEU A 158 0.72 -13.80 9.34
C LEU A 158 -0.07 -13.83 10.64
N LEU A 159 -0.83 -14.90 10.85
CA LEU A 159 -1.55 -15.13 12.11
C LEU A 159 -0.57 -15.51 13.20
N THR A 160 -0.35 -14.61 14.17
CA THR A 160 0.59 -14.83 15.26
C THR A 160 0.16 -14.06 16.51
N PRO A 161 0.33 -14.66 17.72
CA PRO A 161 0.00 -13.98 18.99
C PRO A 161 0.86 -12.74 19.27
N ILE A 162 2.01 -12.60 18.61
CA ILE A 162 2.91 -11.45 18.78
C ILE A 162 2.65 -10.34 17.75
N GLY A 163 1.63 -10.50 16.90
CA GLY A 163 1.21 -9.48 15.93
C GLY A 163 0.67 -8.23 16.61
N GLU A 164 0.77 -7.10 15.96
CA GLU A 164 0.32 -5.80 16.49
C GLU A 164 -1.08 -5.44 16.00
N ASP A 165 -1.48 -5.98 14.84
CA ASP A 165 -2.73 -5.65 14.18
C ASP A 165 -3.80 -6.70 14.45
N SER A 166 -5.05 -6.29 14.40
CA SER A 166 -6.21 -7.18 14.49
C SER A 166 -6.87 -7.31 13.11
N ILE A 167 -7.33 -8.52 12.80
CA ILE A 167 -8.07 -8.79 11.58
C ILE A 167 -9.42 -9.44 11.90
N VAL A 168 -10.39 -9.22 11.05
CA VAL A 168 -11.71 -9.83 11.11
C VAL A 168 -11.74 -11.04 10.18
N ILE A 169 -12.11 -12.18 10.71
CA ILE A 169 -12.30 -13.43 9.94
C ILE A 169 -13.71 -13.94 10.24
N CYS A 170 -14.51 -14.13 9.18
CA CYS A 170 -15.82 -14.76 9.31
C CYS A 170 -15.65 -16.27 9.53
N ASN A 171 -16.45 -16.85 10.42
CA ASN A 171 -16.45 -18.29 10.66
C ASN A 171 -17.36 -19.06 9.69
N GLU A 172 -18.23 -18.34 8.97
CA GLU A 172 -19.25 -18.94 8.09
C GLU A 172 -18.92 -18.81 6.59
N CYS A 173 -18.06 -17.85 6.22
CA CYS A 173 -17.66 -17.61 4.84
C CYS A 173 -16.19 -17.18 4.74
N ASP A 174 -15.72 -16.95 3.51
CA ASP A 174 -14.34 -16.56 3.24
C ASP A 174 -14.03 -15.08 3.49
N TYR A 175 -14.95 -14.33 4.13
CA TYR A 175 -14.73 -12.92 4.42
C TYR A 175 -13.58 -12.71 5.41
N ARG A 176 -12.59 -11.92 4.98
CA ARG A 176 -11.45 -11.54 5.81
C ARG A 176 -11.09 -10.09 5.50
N ALA A 177 -10.90 -9.28 6.52
CA ALA A 177 -10.54 -7.88 6.37
C ALA A 177 -9.64 -7.41 7.53
N ASN A 178 -8.81 -6.41 7.29
CA ASN A 178 -8.20 -5.67 8.38
C ASN A 178 -9.26 -4.78 9.07
N MET A 179 -8.93 -4.19 10.22
CA MET A 179 -9.90 -3.41 10.99
C MET A 179 -10.41 -2.18 10.25
N GLU A 180 -9.58 -1.58 9.40
CA GLU A 180 -9.90 -0.38 8.64
C GLU A 180 -10.89 -0.64 7.50
N ALA A 181 -10.80 -1.83 6.88
CA ALA A 181 -11.65 -2.24 5.76
C ALA A 181 -12.81 -3.17 6.17
N ALA A 182 -12.90 -3.52 7.45
CA ALA A 182 -13.96 -4.40 7.94
C ALA A 182 -15.32 -3.71 7.88
N GLU A 183 -16.28 -4.40 7.29
CA GLU A 183 -17.66 -3.95 7.18
C GLU A 183 -18.54 -4.80 8.08
N ASN A 184 -19.49 -4.20 8.77
CA ASN A 184 -20.54 -4.88 9.51
C ASN A 184 -21.92 -4.47 8.98
N ILE A 185 -22.88 -5.33 9.18
CA ILE A 185 -24.29 -5.01 8.91
C ILE A 185 -24.84 -4.43 10.21
N VAL A 186 -25.13 -3.13 10.21
CA VAL A 186 -25.81 -2.46 11.32
C VAL A 186 -27.31 -2.48 11.01
N GLU A 187 -28.08 -3.17 11.82
CA GLU A 187 -29.53 -3.01 11.79
C GLU A 187 -29.83 -1.59 12.33
N ASN A 188 -30.34 -0.73 11.46
CA ASN A 188 -30.77 0.59 11.87
C ASN A 188 -31.96 0.44 12.82
N GLU A 189 -31.73 0.57 14.10
CA GLU A 189 -32.79 0.85 15.06
C GLU A 189 -33.35 2.22 14.70
N THR A 190 -34.62 2.24 14.28
CA THR A 190 -35.35 3.46 13.96
C THR A 190 -35.79 4.17 15.25
N GLU A 191 -34.85 4.61 16.05
CA GLU A 191 -35.13 5.57 17.09
C GLU A 191 -35.33 6.96 16.47
N ALA A 192 -36.31 7.70 16.99
CA ALA A 192 -36.51 9.06 16.54
C ALA A 192 -35.25 9.89 16.80
N MET A 193 -34.80 10.61 15.77
CA MET A 193 -33.65 11.52 15.91
C MET A 193 -33.91 12.51 17.05
N GLN A 194 -33.04 12.49 18.05
CA GLN A 194 -33.06 13.45 19.14
C GLN A 194 -32.12 14.63 18.81
N GLU A 195 -32.45 15.79 19.33
CA GLU A 195 -31.62 16.99 19.18
C GLU A 195 -30.27 16.78 19.91
N LEU A 196 -29.16 17.08 19.23
CA LEU A 196 -27.83 17.02 19.83
C LEU A 196 -27.69 18.03 20.95
N THR A 197 -27.58 17.57 22.18
CA THR A 197 -27.39 18.42 23.36
C THR A 197 -26.00 18.20 23.96
N LYS A 198 -25.39 19.27 24.47
CA LYS A 198 -24.16 19.16 25.25
C LYS A 198 -24.45 18.62 26.62
N VAL A 199 -23.85 17.48 26.95
CA VAL A 199 -23.94 16.88 28.28
C VAL A 199 -22.64 17.17 29.04
N HIS A 200 -22.77 17.67 30.27
CA HIS A 200 -21.63 17.89 31.15
C HIS A 200 -21.21 16.57 31.81
N THR A 201 -19.99 16.13 31.54
CA THR A 201 -19.45 14.85 32.03
C THR A 201 -18.23 15.09 32.94
N PRO A 202 -18.39 15.72 34.12
CA PRO A 202 -17.27 15.98 35.01
C PRO A 202 -16.70 14.66 35.56
N GLU A 203 -15.36 14.58 35.56
CA GLU A 203 -14.60 13.42 36.09
C GLU A 203 -14.85 12.08 35.36
N MET A 204 -15.52 12.08 34.19
CA MET A 204 -15.72 10.90 33.35
C MET A 204 -14.62 10.84 32.30
N HIS A 205 -13.80 9.81 32.35
CA HIS A 205 -12.59 9.66 31.52
C HIS A 205 -12.64 8.47 30.55
N THR A 206 -13.64 7.61 30.67
CA THR A 206 -13.85 6.46 29.79
C THR A 206 -15.26 6.45 29.20
N ILE A 207 -15.44 5.72 28.11
CA ILE A 207 -16.75 5.57 27.44
C ILE A 207 -17.76 4.93 28.42
N GLU A 208 -17.33 3.92 29.18
CA GLU A 208 -18.18 3.21 30.14
C GLU A 208 -18.68 4.11 31.29
N GLN A 209 -17.93 5.18 31.59
CA GLN A 209 -18.38 6.12 32.62
C GLN A 209 -19.39 7.13 32.08
N VAL A 210 -19.48 7.30 30.76
CA VAL A 210 -20.38 8.26 30.09
C VAL A 210 -21.68 7.59 29.65
N CYS A 211 -21.65 6.29 29.32
CA CYS A 211 -22.81 5.47 28.99
C CYS A 211 -23.47 4.91 30.23
#